data_41ec9fe87134bf6f029ea92ea23ffdf6
#
_entry.id   41ec9fe87134bf6f029ea92ea23ffdf6
#
_cell.length_a   1.000
_cell.length_b   1.000
_cell.length_c   1.000
_cell.angle_alpha   90.00
_cell.angle_beta   90.00
_cell.angle_gamma   90.00
#
_symmetry.space_group_name_H-M   'P 1'
#
loop_
_entity.id
_entity.type
_entity.pdbx_description
1 polymer ?
#
loop_
_entity_poly.entity_id
_entity_poly.type
_entity_poly.pdbx_seq_one_letter_code
_entity_poly.pdbx_strand_id
1 'polypeptide(L)'
;RCNHCALHALCLPGIVGCFNSALGPVVADDIKVNKGHSLYRSGDRADNLYVVKSGAFKIMTPLCGHDAHVSGFRMPGDLVGACGLTCGQYAFTAQALDRATVCRLPLDRLREAQLRQPMLTQGLLQALSNQAAQAQRQVTRTNLPALARFALFIKDVSSHHQKRHLSGSAFDLPMARTDIADFLGLAPETISRLIASLAKKSILK
;
A
#
# COMPACT_ATOMS: atom_id res chain seq x y z
N ARG A 1 -20.22 9.05 -2.08
CA ARG A 1 -19.39 8.02 -1.41
C ARG A 1 -18.12 8.62 -0.80
N CYS A 2 -17.32 9.33 -1.56
CA CYS A 2 -16.04 9.85 -1.05
C CYS A 2 -16.17 11.08 -0.16
N ASN A 3 -17.17 11.95 -0.33
CA ASN A 3 -17.41 13.12 0.53
C ASN A 3 -17.61 12.77 2.02
N HIS A 4 -17.97 11.52 2.32
CA HIS A 4 -18.12 11.00 3.70
C HIS A 4 -17.05 9.95 4.05
N CYS A 5 -15.97 9.86 3.26
CA CYS A 5 -14.91 8.91 3.49
C CYS A 5 -13.85 9.51 4.42
N ALA A 6 -13.48 8.80 5.49
CA ALA A 6 -12.43 9.24 6.41
C ALA A 6 -11.05 9.44 5.75
N LEU A 7 -10.86 8.90 4.53
CA LEU A 7 -9.63 9.03 3.76
C LEU A 7 -9.68 10.17 2.73
N HIS A 8 -10.74 10.97 2.69
CA HIS A 8 -10.94 12.00 1.67
C HIS A 8 -9.74 12.94 1.52
N ALA A 9 -9.15 13.38 2.63
CA ALA A 9 -8.00 14.28 2.62
C ALA A 9 -6.65 13.58 2.31
N LEU A 10 -6.61 12.26 2.22
CA LEU A 10 -5.38 11.45 2.16
C LEU A 10 -5.26 10.62 0.88
N CYS A 11 -6.38 10.28 0.25
CA CYS A 11 -6.37 9.43 -0.93
C CYS A 11 -6.42 10.25 -2.23
N LEU A 12 -5.85 9.70 -3.29
CA LEU A 12 -5.81 10.36 -4.60
C LEU A 12 -7.18 10.91 -5.06
N PRO A 13 -8.29 10.16 -5.07
CA PRO A 13 -9.60 10.68 -5.47
C PRO A 13 -10.10 11.82 -4.57
N GLY A 14 -9.80 11.77 -3.28
CA GLY A 14 -10.24 12.80 -2.33
C GLY A 14 -9.45 14.09 -2.45
N ILE A 15 -8.12 14.01 -2.48
CA ILE A 15 -7.22 15.17 -2.59
C ILE A 15 -7.53 15.99 -3.86
N VAL A 16 -7.87 15.29 -4.94
CA VAL A 16 -8.11 15.94 -6.25
C VAL A 16 -9.54 16.44 -6.42
N GLY A 17 -10.43 16.21 -5.45
CA GLY A 17 -11.81 16.68 -5.53
C GLY A 17 -12.59 16.07 -6.70
N CYS A 18 -12.32 14.81 -7.06
CA CYS A 18 -12.89 14.10 -8.22
C CYS A 18 -14.42 13.95 -8.23
N PHE A 19 -15.14 14.70 -7.38
CA PHE A 19 -16.58 14.52 -7.15
C PHE A 19 -17.47 15.52 -7.86
N ASN A 20 -16.92 16.62 -8.37
CA ASN A 20 -17.68 17.68 -9.02
C ASN A 20 -17.49 17.74 -10.54
N SER A 21 -16.97 16.69 -11.16
CA SER A 21 -16.81 16.71 -12.61
C SER A 21 -18.09 16.28 -13.33
N ALA A 22 -18.43 16.96 -14.40
CA ALA A 22 -19.47 16.58 -15.36
C ALA A 22 -19.30 15.18 -15.97
N LEU A 23 -18.18 14.51 -15.69
CA LEU A 23 -17.79 13.18 -16.15
C LEU A 23 -18.29 12.03 -15.27
N GLY A 24 -18.91 12.33 -14.15
CA GLY A 24 -19.22 11.32 -13.15
C GLY A 24 -18.00 10.92 -12.27
N PRO A 25 -18.19 10.03 -11.31
CA PRO A 25 -17.13 9.66 -10.37
C PRO A 25 -16.05 8.82 -11.05
N VAL A 26 -14.78 9.22 -10.90
CA VAL A 26 -13.60 8.42 -11.33
C VAL A 26 -13.56 7.08 -10.58
N VAL A 27 -14.04 7.06 -9.34
CA VAL A 27 -14.23 5.84 -8.55
C VAL A 27 -15.50 5.13 -9.01
N ALA A 28 -15.35 3.90 -9.54
CA ALA A 28 -16.49 3.12 -10.01
C ALA A 28 -17.28 2.51 -8.85
N ASP A 29 -16.63 1.74 -8.00
CA ASP A 29 -17.21 0.98 -6.90
C ASP A 29 -16.17 0.62 -5.82
N ASP A 30 -16.67 0.01 -4.75
CA ASP A 30 -15.86 -0.60 -3.69
C ASP A 30 -15.79 -2.11 -3.91
N ILE A 31 -14.60 -2.68 -3.93
CA ILE A 31 -14.35 -4.12 -3.98
C ILE A 31 -13.93 -4.60 -2.61
N LYS A 32 -14.59 -5.64 -2.11
CA LYS A 32 -14.22 -6.34 -0.87
C LYS A 32 -13.33 -7.52 -1.21
N VAL A 33 -12.23 -7.66 -0.49
CA VAL A 33 -11.27 -8.76 -0.65
C VAL A 33 -11.11 -9.45 0.70
N ASN A 34 -11.29 -10.75 0.73
CA ASN A 34 -11.11 -11.53 1.95
C ASN A 34 -9.64 -11.77 2.22
N LYS A 35 -9.28 -11.98 3.49
CA LYS A 35 -7.93 -12.32 3.94
C LYS A 35 -7.34 -13.47 3.09
N GLY A 36 -6.12 -13.31 2.65
CA GLY A 36 -5.38 -14.29 1.84
C GLY A 36 -5.75 -14.32 0.36
N HIS A 37 -6.84 -13.63 -0.07
CA HIS A 37 -7.19 -13.55 -1.47
C HIS A 37 -6.43 -12.43 -2.18
N SER A 38 -6.13 -12.64 -3.45
CA SER A 38 -5.48 -11.63 -4.29
C SER A 38 -6.50 -10.68 -4.90
N LEU A 39 -6.20 -9.39 -4.85
CA LEU A 39 -6.94 -8.36 -5.57
C LEU A 39 -6.69 -8.49 -7.09
N TYR A 40 -5.45 -8.75 -7.45
CA TYR A 40 -4.97 -9.12 -8.78
C TYR A 40 -3.66 -9.91 -8.64
N ARG A 41 -3.26 -10.61 -9.68
CA ARG A 41 -2.02 -11.39 -9.74
C ARG A 41 -1.07 -10.80 -10.78
N SER A 42 0.21 -11.08 -10.62
CA SER A 42 1.21 -10.79 -11.64
C SER A 42 0.83 -11.46 -12.96
N GLY A 43 0.89 -10.71 -14.08
CA GLY A 43 0.48 -11.13 -15.40
C GLY A 43 -0.99 -10.84 -15.74
N ASP A 44 -1.86 -10.58 -14.76
CA ASP A 44 -3.24 -10.20 -15.04
C ASP A 44 -3.29 -8.87 -15.79
N ARG A 45 -4.31 -8.71 -16.66
CA ARG A 45 -4.56 -7.47 -17.37
C ARG A 45 -4.85 -6.32 -16.40
N ALA A 46 -4.16 -5.21 -16.58
CA ALA A 46 -4.28 -4.05 -15.71
C ALA A 46 -5.27 -3.03 -16.30
N ASP A 47 -6.55 -3.24 -16.03
CA ASP A 47 -7.61 -2.32 -16.45
C ASP A 47 -7.97 -1.29 -15.35
N ASN A 48 -7.46 -1.44 -14.14
CA ASN A 48 -7.83 -0.61 -13.00
C ASN A 48 -6.62 -0.21 -12.15
N LEU A 49 -6.72 0.96 -11.53
CA LEU A 49 -6.01 1.30 -10.30
C LEU A 49 -6.92 1.09 -9.11
N TYR A 50 -6.33 0.99 -7.93
CA TYR A 50 -7.09 0.84 -6.69
C TYR A 50 -6.52 1.75 -5.62
N VAL A 51 -7.37 2.21 -4.71
CA VAL A 51 -6.97 2.85 -3.46
C VAL A 51 -7.49 2.03 -2.30
N VAL A 52 -6.61 1.68 -1.37
CA VAL A 52 -7.01 0.94 -0.17
C VAL A 52 -7.92 1.83 0.68
N LYS A 53 -9.15 1.37 0.97
CA LYS A 53 -10.13 2.05 1.81
C LYS A 53 -10.06 1.55 3.25
N SER A 54 -9.93 0.24 3.44
CA SER A 54 -9.75 -0.40 4.74
C SER A 54 -8.98 -1.71 4.58
N GLY A 55 -8.42 -2.21 5.68
CA GLY A 55 -7.56 -3.38 5.67
C GLY A 55 -6.17 -3.07 5.11
N ALA A 56 -5.39 -4.11 4.80
CA ALA A 56 -4.05 -3.98 4.29
C ALA A 56 -3.74 -5.06 3.24
N PHE A 57 -2.78 -4.76 2.36
CA PHE A 57 -2.28 -5.68 1.33
C PHE A 57 -0.77 -5.82 1.44
N LYS A 58 -0.26 -7.01 1.14
CA LYS A 58 1.14 -7.22 0.76
C LYS A 58 1.27 -7.24 -0.75
N ILE A 59 2.35 -6.68 -1.24
CA ILE A 59 2.74 -6.71 -2.64
C ILE A 59 3.85 -7.75 -2.79
N MET A 60 3.62 -8.71 -3.66
CA MET A 60 4.54 -9.82 -3.89
C MET A 60 5.13 -9.72 -5.29
N THR A 61 6.45 -9.75 -5.35
CA THR A 61 7.22 -9.77 -6.60
C THR A 61 7.53 -11.22 -6.94
N PRO A 62 7.16 -11.70 -8.15
CA PRO A 62 7.55 -13.03 -8.60
C PRO A 62 9.06 -13.10 -8.76
N LEU A 63 9.66 -14.18 -8.27
CA LEU A 63 11.08 -14.48 -8.48
C LEU A 63 11.21 -15.75 -9.33
N CYS A 64 12.06 -15.71 -10.35
CA CYS A 64 12.32 -16.87 -11.20
C CYS A 64 12.88 -18.03 -10.37
N GLY A 65 12.15 -19.15 -10.33
CA GLY A 65 12.58 -20.37 -9.63
C GLY A 65 12.47 -20.35 -8.09
N HIS A 66 11.88 -19.31 -7.51
CA HIS A 66 11.71 -19.16 -6.06
C HIS A 66 10.29 -18.71 -5.71
N ASP A 67 9.93 -18.84 -4.44
CA ASP A 67 8.69 -18.25 -3.92
C ASP A 67 8.68 -16.73 -4.09
N ALA A 68 7.50 -16.17 -4.30
CA ALA A 68 7.34 -14.73 -4.48
C ALA A 68 7.75 -13.96 -3.22
N HIS A 69 8.57 -12.93 -3.37
CA HIS A 69 9.08 -12.07 -2.30
C HIS A 69 8.13 -10.94 -1.97
N VAL A 70 7.94 -10.62 -0.69
CA VAL A 70 7.17 -9.46 -0.21
C VAL A 70 7.98 -8.19 -0.44
N SER A 71 7.63 -7.44 -1.47
CA SER A 71 8.31 -6.19 -1.85
C SER A 71 7.70 -4.93 -1.22
N GLY A 72 6.57 -5.04 -0.54
CA GLY A 72 5.94 -3.91 0.12
C GLY A 72 4.60 -4.21 0.75
N PHE A 73 4.12 -3.24 1.52
CA PHE A 73 2.79 -3.25 2.10
C PHE A 73 2.01 -2.03 1.63
N ARG A 74 0.69 -2.17 1.55
CA ARG A 74 -0.23 -1.08 1.21
C ARG A 74 -1.32 -1.01 2.27
N MET A 75 -1.51 0.18 2.80
CA MET A 75 -2.44 0.48 3.88
C MET A 75 -3.49 1.50 3.43
N PRO A 76 -4.54 1.77 4.19
CA PRO A 76 -5.60 2.68 3.78
C PRO A 76 -5.08 4.07 3.37
N GLY A 77 -5.49 4.51 2.18
CA GLY A 77 -5.00 5.72 1.50
C GLY A 77 -3.96 5.43 0.40
N ASP A 78 -3.30 4.27 0.44
CA ASP A 78 -2.27 3.92 -0.55
C ASP A 78 -2.87 3.51 -1.90
N LEU A 79 -2.14 3.86 -2.97
CA LEU A 79 -2.44 3.45 -4.33
C LEU A 79 -1.90 2.03 -4.59
N VAL A 80 -2.68 1.20 -5.27
CA VAL A 80 -2.34 -0.18 -5.62
C VAL A 80 -2.56 -0.41 -7.12
N GLY A 81 -1.68 -1.16 -7.78
CA GLY A 81 -1.80 -1.48 -9.20
C GLY A 81 -1.13 -0.49 -10.15
N ALA A 82 -0.37 0.49 -9.65
CA ALA A 82 0.26 1.52 -10.47
C ALA A 82 1.26 0.98 -11.52
N CYS A 83 1.87 -0.19 -11.27
CA CYS A 83 2.75 -0.87 -12.24
C CYS A 83 2.03 -1.23 -13.55
N GLY A 84 0.71 -1.39 -13.54
CA GLY A 84 -0.08 -1.66 -14.73
C GLY A 84 -0.25 -0.48 -15.69
N LEU A 85 0.09 0.74 -15.26
CA LEU A 85 -0.04 1.95 -16.10
C LEU A 85 0.89 1.92 -17.32
N THR A 86 2.02 1.24 -17.24
CA THR A 86 3.06 1.23 -18.28
C THR A 86 2.91 0.07 -19.26
N CYS A 87 2.67 -1.14 -18.75
CA CYS A 87 2.75 -2.36 -19.55
C CYS A 87 1.38 -3.00 -19.82
N GLY A 88 0.28 -2.45 -19.30
CA GLY A 88 -1.06 -3.03 -19.45
C GLY A 88 -1.28 -4.35 -18.70
N GLN A 89 -0.31 -4.79 -17.91
CA GLN A 89 -0.37 -5.95 -17.03
C GLN A 89 0.20 -5.61 -15.66
N TYR A 90 -0.31 -6.25 -14.62
CA TYR A 90 0.27 -6.09 -13.28
C TYR A 90 1.59 -6.86 -13.17
N ALA A 91 2.68 -6.18 -12.84
CA ALA A 91 3.98 -6.79 -12.63
C ALA A 91 4.08 -7.55 -11.29
N PHE A 92 3.20 -7.27 -10.34
CA PHE A 92 3.20 -7.79 -8.97
C PHE A 92 1.85 -8.36 -8.62
N THR A 93 1.80 -9.21 -7.58
CA THR A 93 0.55 -9.69 -6.98
C THR A 93 0.23 -8.85 -5.74
N ALA A 94 -1.04 -8.42 -5.59
CA ALA A 94 -1.53 -7.76 -4.38
C ALA A 94 -2.45 -8.72 -3.60
N GLN A 95 -2.02 -9.18 -2.42
CA GLN A 95 -2.75 -10.11 -1.57
C GLN A 95 -3.20 -9.44 -0.27
N ALA A 96 -4.47 -9.62 0.09
CA ALA A 96 -5.04 -9.05 1.30
C ALA A 96 -4.52 -9.76 2.56
N LEU A 97 -4.06 -8.97 3.54
CA LEU A 97 -3.55 -9.45 4.84
C LEU A 97 -4.67 -9.69 5.86
N ASP A 98 -5.76 -8.96 5.69
CA ASP A 98 -7.00 -9.07 6.46
C ASP A 98 -8.20 -8.84 5.53
N ARG A 99 -9.41 -8.72 6.09
CA ARG A 99 -10.59 -8.34 5.30
C ARG A 99 -10.44 -6.90 4.86
N ALA A 100 -10.18 -6.70 3.57
CA ALA A 100 -9.89 -5.40 2.98
C ALA A 100 -11.00 -4.90 2.06
N THR A 101 -11.04 -3.59 1.88
CA THR A 101 -11.90 -2.92 0.88
C THR A 101 -11.03 -1.95 0.10
N VAL A 102 -11.19 -1.94 -1.22
CA VAL A 102 -10.52 -0.98 -2.11
C VAL A 102 -11.54 -0.22 -2.95
N CYS A 103 -11.23 1.03 -3.25
CA CYS A 103 -11.93 1.82 -4.26
C CYS A 103 -11.33 1.50 -5.63
N ARG A 104 -12.15 1.10 -6.60
CA ARG A 104 -11.73 0.79 -7.96
C ARG A 104 -11.77 2.03 -8.85
N LEU A 105 -10.66 2.30 -9.55
CA LEU A 105 -10.50 3.37 -10.51
C LEU A 105 -10.19 2.76 -11.89
N PRO A 106 -11.20 2.61 -12.78
CA PRO A 106 -10.96 2.15 -14.15
C PRO A 106 -10.01 3.08 -14.89
N LEU A 107 -9.03 2.52 -15.60
CA LEU A 107 -7.97 3.30 -16.27
C LEU A 107 -8.50 4.16 -17.42
N ASP A 108 -9.53 3.71 -18.11
CA ASP A 108 -10.23 4.48 -19.15
C ASP A 108 -10.82 5.76 -18.57
N ARG A 109 -11.59 5.65 -17.48
CA ARG A 109 -12.17 6.81 -16.78
C ARG A 109 -11.08 7.72 -16.18
N LEU A 110 -10.02 7.12 -15.65
CA LEU A 110 -8.91 7.88 -15.10
C LEU A 110 -8.24 8.74 -16.19
N ARG A 111 -7.96 8.15 -17.37
CA ARG A 111 -7.37 8.86 -18.52
C ARG A 111 -8.27 9.99 -19.01
N GLU A 112 -9.57 9.73 -19.15
CA GLU A 112 -10.53 10.74 -19.55
C GLU A 112 -10.60 11.90 -18.54
N ALA A 113 -10.62 11.59 -17.26
CA ALA A 113 -10.62 12.59 -16.19
C ALA A 113 -9.33 13.42 -16.15
N GLN A 114 -8.16 12.82 -16.43
CA GLN A 114 -6.88 13.54 -16.50
C GLN A 114 -6.85 14.61 -17.60
N LEU A 115 -7.49 14.38 -18.73
CA LEU A 115 -7.59 15.37 -19.82
C LEU A 115 -8.36 16.62 -19.41
N ARG A 116 -9.29 16.49 -18.46
CA ARG A 116 -10.16 17.59 -18.02
C ARG A 116 -9.76 18.19 -16.66
N GLN A 117 -8.95 17.47 -15.89
CA GLN A 117 -8.54 17.88 -14.54
C GLN A 117 -7.03 17.71 -14.35
N PRO A 118 -6.21 18.72 -14.67
CA PRO A 118 -4.76 18.65 -14.51
C PRO A 118 -4.31 18.29 -13.08
N MET A 119 -5.08 18.71 -12.06
CA MET A 119 -4.81 18.38 -10.66
C MET A 119 -4.80 16.86 -10.38
N LEU A 120 -5.59 16.08 -11.13
CA LEU A 120 -5.59 14.61 -11.01
C LEU A 120 -4.25 14.03 -11.47
N THR A 121 -3.70 14.54 -12.56
CA THR A 121 -2.37 14.13 -13.03
C THR A 121 -1.29 14.50 -12.01
N GLN A 122 -1.33 15.70 -11.46
CA GLN A 122 -0.39 16.13 -10.42
C GLN A 122 -0.48 15.24 -9.17
N GLY A 123 -1.69 14.95 -8.68
CA GLY A 123 -1.90 14.07 -7.54
C GLY A 123 -1.40 12.65 -7.79
N LEU A 124 -1.61 12.12 -9.01
CA LEU A 124 -1.09 10.81 -9.39
C LEU A 124 0.43 10.79 -9.43
N LEU A 125 1.07 11.81 -10.05
CA LEU A 125 2.52 11.95 -10.07
C LEU A 125 3.10 12.01 -8.65
N GLN A 126 2.47 12.77 -7.76
CA GLN A 126 2.89 12.84 -6.36
C GLN A 126 2.78 11.49 -5.64
N ALA A 127 1.68 10.76 -5.84
CA ALA A 127 1.50 9.43 -5.27
C ALA A 127 2.56 8.44 -5.77
N LEU A 128 2.84 8.45 -7.07
CA LEU A 128 3.89 7.60 -7.69
C LEU A 128 5.29 7.98 -7.20
N SER A 129 5.62 9.28 -7.12
CA SER A 129 6.89 9.77 -6.58
C SER A 129 7.10 9.34 -5.14
N ASN A 130 6.05 9.40 -4.31
CA ASN A 130 6.11 8.92 -2.94
C ASN A 130 6.37 7.40 -2.86
N GLN A 131 5.74 6.60 -3.72
CA GLN A 131 5.99 5.16 -3.79
C GLN A 131 7.42 4.85 -4.25
N ALA A 132 7.92 5.55 -5.27
CA ALA A 132 9.30 5.41 -5.73
C ALA A 132 10.31 5.75 -4.62
N ALA A 133 10.10 6.86 -3.91
CA ALA A 133 10.94 7.25 -2.78
C ALA A 133 10.87 6.23 -1.63
N GLN A 134 9.74 5.60 -1.37
CA GLN A 134 9.64 4.50 -0.39
C GLN A 134 10.44 3.28 -0.83
N ALA A 135 10.33 2.87 -2.10
CA ALA A 135 11.09 1.75 -2.64
C ALA A 135 12.60 2.01 -2.56
N GLN A 136 13.05 3.22 -2.93
CA GLN A 136 14.45 3.62 -2.82
C GLN A 136 14.97 3.54 -1.38
N ARG A 137 14.19 4.06 -0.41
CA ARG A 137 14.54 3.95 1.02
C ARG A 137 14.65 2.49 1.48
N GLN A 138 13.78 1.61 0.98
CA GLN A 138 13.85 0.19 1.35
C GLN A 138 15.14 -0.45 0.86
N VAL A 139 15.56 -0.18 -0.36
CA VAL A 139 16.84 -0.68 -0.90
C VAL A 139 18.02 -0.23 -0.03
N THR A 140 18.09 1.05 0.34
CA THR A 140 19.19 1.57 1.17
C THR A 140 19.20 0.98 2.59
N ARG A 141 18.05 0.58 3.12
CA ARG A 141 17.93 -0.02 4.45
C ARG A 141 18.49 -1.43 4.55
N THR A 142 18.64 -2.15 3.45
CA THR A 142 19.18 -3.52 3.45
C THR A 142 20.60 -3.60 4.02
N ASN A 143 21.36 -2.50 3.97
CA ASN A 143 22.70 -2.40 4.51
C ASN A 143 22.74 -2.10 6.04
N LEU A 144 21.59 -1.88 6.69
CA LEU A 144 21.53 -1.55 8.10
C LEU A 144 21.43 -2.82 8.98
N PRO A 145 21.85 -2.75 10.25
CA PRO A 145 21.62 -3.83 11.21
C PRO A 145 20.13 -4.18 11.36
N ALA A 146 19.82 -5.44 11.67
CA ALA A 146 18.46 -5.95 11.77
C ALA A 146 17.53 -5.11 12.66
N LEU A 147 18.02 -4.68 13.83
CA LEU A 147 17.27 -3.81 14.73
C LEU A 147 16.90 -2.48 14.09
N ALA A 148 17.82 -1.86 13.35
CA ALA A 148 17.58 -0.59 12.68
C ALA A 148 16.55 -0.75 11.54
N ARG A 149 16.63 -1.84 10.75
CA ARG A 149 15.62 -2.14 9.70
C ARG A 149 14.23 -2.27 10.31
N PHE A 150 14.11 -3.04 11.39
CA PHE A 150 12.84 -3.25 12.08
C PHE A 150 12.30 -1.96 12.70
N ALA A 151 13.14 -1.16 13.37
CA ALA A 151 12.76 0.12 13.96
C ALA A 151 12.25 1.12 12.90
N LEU A 152 12.92 1.20 11.73
CA LEU A 152 12.49 2.04 10.64
C LEU A 152 11.17 1.56 10.01
N PHE A 153 10.95 0.26 9.92
CA PHE A 153 9.67 -0.31 9.49
C PHE A 153 8.53 0.11 10.43
N ILE A 154 8.71 -0.06 11.75
CA ILE A 154 7.70 0.36 12.74
C ILE A 154 7.45 1.87 12.68
N LYS A 155 8.50 2.67 12.51
CA LYS A 155 8.39 4.13 12.33
C LYS A 155 7.56 4.48 11.10
N ASP A 156 7.74 3.78 9.97
CA ASP A 156 6.97 4.03 8.74
C ASP A 156 5.49 3.71 8.96
N VAL A 157 5.17 2.57 9.61
CA VAL A 157 3.80 2.20 9.95
C VAL A 157 3.18 3.23 10.92
N SER A 158 3.89 3.60 11.97
CA SER A 158 3.49 4.66 12.90
C SER A 158 3.16 5.97 12.17
N SER A 159 4.07 6.43 11.31
CA SER A 159 3.89 7.66 10.53
C SER A 159 2.68 7.57 9.59
N HIS A 160 2.40 6.39 9.03
CA HIS A 160 1.22 6.17 8.21
C HIS A 160 -0.08 6.28 9.03
N HIS A 161 -0.10 5.75 10.26
CA HIS A 161 -1.23 5.92 11.19
C HIS A 161 -1.43 7.40 11.57
N GLN A 162 -0.34 8.11 11.93
CA GLN A 162 -0.40 9.54 12.29
C GLN A 162 -0.97 10.42 11.17
N LYS A 163 -0.59 10.18 9.91
CA LYS A 163 -1.15 10.90 8.75
C LYS A 163 -2.67 10.73 8.64
N ARG A 164 -3.22 9.67 9.20
CA ARG A 164 -4.66 9.38 9.22
C ARG A 164 -5.34 9.84 10.51
N HIS A 165 -4.66 10.64 11.32
CA HIS A 165 -5.13 11.08 12.64
C HIS A 165 -5.44 9.91 13.60
N LEU A 166 -4.78 8.77 13.39
CA LEU A 166 -4.81 7.61 14.29
C LEU A 166 -3.59 7.61 15.21
N SER A 167 -3.65 6.81 16.28
CA SER A 167 -2.51 6.67 17.18
C SER A 167 -1.26 6.19 16.45
N GLY A 168 -0.16 6.91 16.58
CA GLY A 168 1.15 6.49 16.09
C GLY A 168 1.91 5.60 17.08
N SER A 169 1.41 5.46 18.31
CA SER A 169 2.05 4.68 19.39
C SER A 169 1.30 3.42 19.77
N ALA A 170 0.02 3.29 19.36
CA ALA A 170 -0.81 2.13 19.65
C ALA A 170 -1.54 1.71 18.37
N PHE A 171 -1.10 0.63 17.74
CA PHE A 171 -1.67 0.06 16.52
C PHE A 171 -1.34 -1.42 16.39
N ASP A 172 -2.22 -2.16 15.73
CA ASP A 172 -1.98 -3.54 15.36
C ASP A 172 -1.25 -3.64 14.02
N LEU A 173 -0.36 -4.63 13.90
CA LEU A 173 0.30 -4.97 12.64
C LEU A 173 -0.51 -6.07 11.96
N PRO A 174 -1.15 -5.80 10.81
CA PRO A 174 -1.89 -6.84 10.08
C PRO A 174 -0.95 -7.84 9.37
N MET A 175 0.36 -7.53 9.32
CA MET A 175 1.38 -8.35 8.66
C MET A 175 1.82 -9.49 9.57
N ALA A 176 1.92 -10.71 9.01
CA ALA A 176 2.55 -11.83 9.71
C ALA A 176 4.05 -11.55 9.93
N ARG A 177 4.62 -12.13 10.99
CA ARG A 177 6.07 -12.00 11.27
C ARG A 177 6.93 -12.53 10.12
N THR A 178 6.47 -13.55 9.42
CA THR A 178 7.09 -14.11 8.22
C THR A 178 7.08 -13.10 7.05
N ASP A 179 5.97 -12.40 6.82
CA ASP A 179 5.88 -11.36 5.78
C ASP A 179 6.77 -10.16 6.09
N ILE A 180 6.86 -9.77 7.38
CA ILE A 180 7.76 -8.69 7.83
C ILE A 180 9.22 -9.11 7.65
N ALA A 181 9.55 -10.35 8.00
CA ALA A 181 10.90 -10.90 7.87
C ALA A 181 11.34 -10.92 6.41
N ASP A 182 10.48 -11.42 5.52
CA ASP A 182 10.73 -11.45 4.09
C ASP A 182 10.93 -10.03 3.55
N PHE A 183 10.03 -9.10 3.83
CA PHE A 183 10.15 -7.70 3.43
C PHE A 183 11.43 -7.01 3.90
N LEU A 184 11.92 -7.34 5.10
CA LEU A 184 13.13 -6.75 5.68
C LEU A 184 14.42 -7.51 5.30
N GLY A 185 14.32 -8.64 4.58
CA GLY A 185 15.46 -9.51 4.28
C GLY A 185 16.09 -10.09 5.55
N LEU A 186 15.25 -10.57 6.49
CA LEU A 186 15.64 -11.15 7.77
C LEU A 186 14.99 -12.52 7.95
N ALA A 187 15.60 -13.36 8.81
CA ALA A 187 14.95 -14.62 9.22
C ALA A 187 13.75 -14.33 10.15
N PRO A 188 12.64 -15.10 10.06
CA PRO A 188 11.48 -14.95 10.94
C PRO A 188 11.82 -15.04 12.44
N GLU A 189 12.80 -15.87 12.81
CA GLU A 189 13.30 -16.01 14.16
C GLU A 189 13.97 -14.71 14.66
N THR A 190 14.65 -14.00 13.76
CA THR A 190 15.25 -12.70 14.08
C THR A 190 14.18 -11.66 14.41
N ILE A 191 13.12 -11.57 13.62
CA ILE A 191 11.97 -10.68 13.91
C ILE A 191 11.34 -11.05 15.26
N SER A 192 11.11 -12.34 15.52
CA SER A 192 10.53 -12.80 16.78
C SER A 192 11.39 -12.44 17.99
N ARG A 193 12.73 -12.60 17.89
CA ARG A 193 13.67 -12.19 18.94
C ARG A 193 13.71 -10.69 19.16
N LEU A 194 13.67 -9.89 18.07
CA LEU A 194 13.63 -8.43 18.17
C LEU A 194 12.37 -7.96 18.89
N ILE A 195 11.19 -8.47 18.50
CA ILE A 195 9.92 -8.13 19.17
C ILE A 195 9.98 -8.49 20.65
N ALA A 196 10.41 -9.70 21.01
CA ALA A 196 10.53 -10.13 22.42
C ALA A 196 11.50 -9.25 23.21
N SER A 197 12.65 -8.90 22.62
CA SER A 197 13.64 -8.02 23.25
C SER A 197 13.09 -6.61 23.50
N LEU A 198 12.36 -6.04 22.52
CA LEU A 198 11.78 -4.70 22.65
C LEU A 198 10.60 -4.71 23.65
N ALA A 199 9.81 -5.79 23.69
CA ALA A 199 8.76 -5.97 24.69
C ALA A 199 9.34 -6.07 26.11
N LYS A 200 10.43 -6.81 26.31
CA LYS A 200 11.13 -6.90 27.61
C LYS A 200 11.66 -5.53 28.08
N LYS A 201 12.02 -4.66 27.15
CA LYS A 201 12.47 -3.28 27.43
C LYS A 201 11.30 -2.28 27.53
N SER A 202 10.06 -2.73 27.53
CA SER A 202 8.85 -1.90 27.55
C SER A 202 8.77 -0.86 26.42
N ILE A 203 9.47 -1.11 25.30
CA ILE A 203 9.43 -0.26 24.09
C ILE A 203 8.24 -0.66 23.20
N LEU A 204 7.90 -1.95 23.18
CA LEU A 204 6.69 -2.49 22.53
C LEU A 204 5.84 -3.20 23.59
N LYS A 205 4.52 -3.21 23.38
CA LYS A 205 3.55 -3.96 24.19
C LYS A 205 2.89 -5.05 23.34
#